data_0339fd623bc0483e3dccce8eb0d255ec
#
_entry.id   0339fd623bc0483e3dccce8eb0d255ec
#
_cell.length_a   1.000
_cell.length_b   1.000
_cell.length_c   1.000
_cell.angle_alpha   90.00
_cell.angle_beta   90.00
_cell.angle_gamma   90.00
#
_symmetry.space_group_name_H-M   'P 1'
#
loop_
_entity.id
_entity.type
_entity.pdbx_description
1 polymer ?
#
loop_
_entity_poly.entity_id
_entity_poly.type
_entity_poly.pdbx_seq_one_letter_code
_entity_poly.pdbx_strand_id
1 'polypeptide(L)'
;MHVYSTKFKKNVNLPYAKVGKQVFRSLHDAETYCGENGLDPDSAIEYGNNPDLRNQCAEIAKYQKAVLRRTESKIQKQIEKLRADIERDSERLKSCHRLDERSCEDRLHEDVAKHTAMYDALKIVSDMVTELEWLSSWKD
;
A
#
# COMPACT_ATOMS: atom_id res chain seq x y z
N MET A 1 -2.85 -3.40 -11.58
CA MET A 1 -2.66 -3.74 -10.15
C MET A 1 -3.33 -5.07 -9.83
N HIS A 2 -2.60 -6.00 -9.23
CA HIS A 2 -3.14 -7.28 -8.78
C HIS A 2 -3.73 -7.11 -7.38
N VAL A 3 -5.00 -7.40 -7.23
CA VAL A 3 -5.70 -7.28 -5.95
C VAL A 3 -6.41 -8.60 -5.66
N TYR A 4 -6.24 -9.11 -4.44
CA TYR A 4 -6.99 -10.28 -4.01
C TYR A 4 -8.44 -9.90 -3.69
N SER A 5 -9.36 -10.51 -4.40
CA SER A 5 -10.79 -10.33 -4.14
C SER A 5 -11.31 -11.45 -3.25
N THR A 6 -11.81 -11.09 -2.09
CA THR A 6 -12.48 -12.04 -1.18
C THR A 6 -13.78 -12.57 -1.76
N LYS A 7 -14.45 -11.79 -2.59
CA LYS A 7 -15.69 -12.18 -3.29
C LYS A 7 -15.43 -13.28 -4.32
N PHE A 8 -14.34 -13.16 -5.07
CA PHE A 8 -13.97 -14.14 -6.10
C PHE A 8 -12.94 -15.15 -5.64
N LYS A 9 -12.42 -15.03 -4.42
CA LYS A 9 -11.36 -15.87 -3.83
C LYS A 9 -10.12 -16.03 -4.75
N LYS A 10 -9.79 -14.99 -5.49
CA LYS A 10 -8.66 -14.94 -6.42
C LYS A 10 -8.09 -13.55 -6.56
N ASN A 11 -6.86 -13.49 -7.04
CA ASN A 11 -6.28 -12.23 -7.46
C ASN A 11 -6.95 -11.75 -8.75
N VAL A 12 -7.36 -10.49 -8.77
CA VAL A 12 -7.92 -9.82 -9.93
C VAL A 12 -7.08 -8.62 -10.29
N ASN A 13 -6.96 -8.35 -11.59
CA ASN A 13 -6.37 -7.11 -12.07
C ASN A 13 -7.43 -6.02 -12.06
N LEU A 14 -7.13 -4.92 -11.38
CA LEU A 14 -7.94 -3.70 -11.47
C LEU A 14 -7.52 -2.95 -12.73
N PRO A 15 -8.41 -2.81 -13.72
CA PRO A 15 -8.07 -2.09 -14.93
C PRO A 15 -8.08 -0.58 -14.67
N TYR A 16 -6.96 0.06 -14.90
CA TYR A 16 -6.90 1.52 -15.04
C TYR A 16 -7.32 1.93 -16.45
N ALA A 17 -6.80 1.22 -17.43
CA ALA A 17 -7.19 1.31 -18.81
C ALA A 17 -7.10 -0.09 -19.45
N LYS A 18 -7.95 -0.38 -20.41
CA LYS A 18 -8.01 -1.66 -21.08
C LYS A 18 -7.96 -1.46 -22.60
N VAL A 19 -7.09 -2.20 -23.25
CA VAL A 19 -7.02 -2.26 -24.72
C VAL A 19 -7.20 -3.72 -25.13
N GLY A 20 -8.35 -4.03 -25.70
CA GLY A 20 -8.70 -5.42 -26.03
C GLY A 20 -8.76 -6.30 -24.78
N LYS A 21 -7.82 -7.24 -24.67
CA LYS A 21 -7.68 -8.13 -23.52
C LYS A 21 -6.62 -7.68 -22.51
N GLN A 22 -5.82 -6.65 -22.85
CA GLN A 22 -4.74 -6.17 -22.00
C GLN A 22 -5.21 -5.05 -21.08
N VAL A 23 -4.72 -5.08 -19.85
CA VAL A 23 -5.03 -4.12 -18.80
C VAL A 23 -3.76 -3.38 -18.43
N PHE A 24 -3.83 -2.05 -18.42
CA PHE A 24 -2.70 -1.17 -18.11
C PHE A 24 -2.94 -0.43 -16.81
N ARG A 25 -1.87 -0.21 -16.09
CA ARG A 25 -1.87 0.47 -14.80
C ARG A 25 -1.99 1.99 -14.93
N SER A 26 -1.62 2.53 -16.07
CA SER A 26 -1.71 3.95 -16.36
C SER A 26 -2.24 4.19 -17.78
N LEU A 27 -2.86 5.36 -17.99
CA LEU A 27 -3.30 5.80 -19.31
C LEU A 27 -2.12 5.91 -20.26
N HIS A 28 -0.99 6.42 -19.79
CA HIS A 28 0.23 6.56 -20.57
C HIS A 28 0.72 5.23 -21.14
N ASP A 29 0.73 4.18 -20.33
CA ASP A 29 1.15 2.83 -20.77
C ASP A 29 0.18 2.28 -21.82
N ALA A 30 -1.12 2.52 -21.66
CA ALA A 30 -2.14 2.12 -22.62
C ALA A 30 -1.98 2.88 -23.95
N GLU A 31 -1.73 4.18 -23.91
CA GLU A 31 -1.47 5.00 -25.11
C GLU A 31 -0.19 4.57 -25.85
N THR A 32 0.88 4.27 -25.09
CA THR A 32 2.14 3.73 -25.64
C THR A 32 1.90 2.41 -26.34
N TYR A 33 1.17 1.50 -25.70
CA TYR A 33 0.80 0.22 -26.32
C TYR A 33 -0.01 0.41 -27.62
N CYS A 34 -0.96 1.32 -27.63
CA CYS A 34 -1.72 1.66 -28.84
C CYS A 34 -0.80 2.16 -29.95
N GLY A 35 0.15 3.06 -29.64
CA GLY A 35 1.14 3.55 -30.59
C GLY A 35 2.02 2.47 -31.18
N GLU A 36 2.50 1.54 -30.35
CA GLU A 36 3.32 0.40 -30.78
C GLU A 36 2.58 -0.60 -31.66
N ASN A 37 1.27 -0.73 -31.49
CA ASN A 37 0.42 -1.66 -32.23
C ASN A 37 -0.40 -1.00 -33.35
N GLY A 38 -0.18 0.28 -33.63
CA GLY A 38 -0.89 1.02 -34.67
C GLY A 38 -2.40 1.18 -34.41
N LEU A 39 -2.79 1.20 -33.15
CA LEU A 39 -4.17 1.39 -32.71
C LEU A 39 -4.43 2.87 -32.41
N ASP A 40 -5.66 3.32 -32.69
CA ASP A 40 -6.09 4.64 -32.29
C ASP A 40 -6.46 4.65 -30.80
N PRO A 41 -5.74 5.42 -29.94
CA PRO A 41 -6.00 5.46 -28.50
C PRO A 41 -7.44 5.84 -28.16
N ASP A 42 -8.02 6.78 -28.87
CA ASP A 42 -9.36 7.30 -28.59
C ASP A 42 -10.46 6.26 -28.78
N SER A 43 -10.26 5.32 -29.69
CA SER A 43 -11.23 4.26 -29.97
C SER A 43 -10.88 2.92 -29.32
N ALA A 44 -9.60 2.65 -29.08
CA ALA A 44 -9.11 1.37 -28.60
C ALA A 44 -9.06 1.25 -27.08
N ILE A 45 -8.92 2.37 -26.36
CA ILE A 45 -8.83 2.37 -24.90
C ILE A 45 -10.22 2.41 -24.29
N GLU A 46 -10.57 1.34 -23.60
CA GLU A 46 -11.73 1.28 -22.71
C GLU A 46 -11.31 1.79 -21.33
N TYR A 47 -11.61 3.04 -21.05
CA TYR A 47 -11.20 3.71 -19.82
C TYR A 47 -12.40 3.95 -18.91
N GLY A 48 -12.65 3.00 -18.00
CA GLY A 48 -13.70 3.14 -17.01
C GLY A 48 -15.12 3.34 -17.58
N ASN A 49 -15.32 3.10 -18.88
CA ASN A 49 -16.60 3.35 -19.57
C ASN A 49 -17.60 2.18 -19.47
N ASN A 50 -17.14 1.00 -18.98
CA ASN A 50 -18.04 -0.11 -18.70
C ASN A 50 -18.53 -0.01 -17.25
N PRO A 51 -19.81 0.32 -16.98
CA PRO A 51 -20.32 0.51 -15.62
C PRO A 51 -20.17 -0.72 -14.74
N ASP A 52 -20.33 -1.92 -15.28
CA ASP A 52 -20.20 -3.17 -14.52
C ASP A 52 -18.78 -3.41 -14.10
N LEU A 53 -17.81 -3.21 -14.98
CA LEU A 53 -16.40 -3.35 -14.70
C LEU A 53 -15.93 -2.31 -13.65
N ARG A 54 -16.39 -1.07 -13.81
CA ARG A 54 -16.14 0.03 -12.88
C ARG A 54 -16.67 -0.29 -11.49
N ASN A 55 -17.90 -0.74 -11.39
CA ASN A 55 -18.54 -1.11 -10.13
C ASN A 55 -17.84 -2.29 -9.46
N GLN A 56 -17.44 -3.31 -10.20
CA GLN A 56 -16.68 -4.43 -9.69
C GLN A 56 -15.32 -4.00 -9.15
N CYS A 57 -14.60 -3.15 -9.87
CA CYS A 57 -13.31 -2.61 -9.42
C CYS A 57 -13.48 -1.77 -8.14
N ALA A 58 -14.51 -0.93 -8.07
CA ALA A 58 -14.78 -0.11 -6.89
C ALA A 58 -15.13 -0.95 -5.66
N GLU A 59 -15.90 -2.02 -5.82
CA GLU A 59 -16.18 -2.95 -4.72
C GLU A 59 -14.93 -3.66 -4.22
N ILE A 60 -14.11 -4.19 -5.13
CA ILE A 60 -12.85 -4.86 -4.78
C ILE A 60 -11.93 -3.88 -4.06
N ALA A 61 -11.78 -2.67 -4.56
CA ALA A 61 -10.96 -1.63 -3.93
C ALA A 61 -11.46 -1.29 -2.53
N LYS A 62 -12.76 -1.23 -2.31
CA LYS A 62 -13.36 -0.99 -1.00
C LYS A 62 -13.00 -2.08 0.01
N TYR A 63 -13.05 -3.34 -0.38
CA TYR A 63 -12.66 -4.45 0.50
C TYR A 63 -11.17 -4.43 0.83
N GLN A 64 -10.33 -4.22 -0.17
CA GLN A 64 -8.88 -4.16 0.02
C GLN A 64 -8.48 -2.99 0.91
N LYS A 65 -9.10 -1.83 0.73
CA LYS A 65 -8.91 -0.66 1.58
C LYS A 65 -9.24 -0.97 3.04
N ALA A 66 -10.33 -1.66 3.31
CA ALA A 66 -10.70 -2.04 4.68
C ALA A 66 -9.66 -2.96 5.33
N VAL A 67 -9.10 -3.92 4.59
CA VAL A 67 -8.03 -4.81 5.06
C VAL A 67 -6.75 -4.01 5.33
N LEU A 68 -6.36 -3.15 4.41
CA LEU A 68 -5.15 -2.33 4.55
C LEU A 68 -5.25 -1.33 5.71
N ARG A 69 -6.40 -0.73 5.96
CA ARG A 69 -6.61 0.15 7.13
C ARG A 69 -6.48 -0.61 8.45
N ARG A 70 -6.91 -1.86 8.51
CA ARG A 70 -6.67 -2.70 9.69
C ARG A 70 -5.19 -2.98 9.88
N THR A 71 -4.46 -3.22 8.80
CA THR A 71 -3.01 -3.42 8.82
C THR A 71 -2.29 -2.15 9.26
N GLU A 72 -2.67 -1.00 8.70
CA GLU A 72 -2.18 0.32 9.10
C GLU A 72 -2.35 0.56 10.60
N SER A 73 -3.55 0.31 11.14
CA SER A 73 -3.82 0.44 12.58
C SER A 73 -2.95 -0.47 13.43
N LYS A 74 -2.69 -1.71 13.00
CA LYS A 74 -1.79 -2.63 13.70
C LYS A 74 -0.35 -2.14 13.69
N ILE A 75 0.12 -1.62 12.56
CA ILE A 75 1.48 -1.06 12.43
C ILE A 75 1.61 0.17 13.34
N GLN A 76 0.63 1.07 13.37
CA GLN A 76 0.63 2.24 14.25
C GLN A 76 0.75 1.85 15.72
N LYS A 77 0.00 0.84 16.17
CA LYS A 77 0.10 0.32 17.54
C LYS A 77 1.50 -0.23 17.85
N GLN A 78 2.13 -0.90 16.90
CA GLN A 78 3.51 -1.37 17.07
C GLN A 78 4.51 -0.21 17.13
N ILE A 79 4.32 0.83 16.34
CA ILE A 79 5.14 2.05 16.39
C ILE A 79 5.04 2.72 17.76
N GLU A 80 3.83 2.87 18.30
CA GLU A 80 3.61 3.45 19.63
C GLU A 80 4.31 2.63 20.72
N LYS A 81 4.22 1.30 20.65
CA LYS A 81 4.92 0.41 21.57
C LYS A 81 6.44 0.56 21.48
N LEU A 82 6.98 0.60 20.26
CA LEU A 82 8.41 0.79 20.04
C LEU A 82 8.90 2.17 20.52
N ARG A 83 8.10 3.22 20.38
CA ARG A 83 8.41 4.54 20.95
C ARG A 83 8.57 4.46 22.48
N ALA A 84 7.63 3.79 23.15
CA ALA A 84 7.69 3.60 24.59
C ALA A 84 8.93 2.78 24.99
N ASP A 85 9.28 1.76 24.22
CA ASP A 85 10.48 0.96 24.42
C ASP A 85 11.77 1.80 24.24
N ILE A 86 11.82 2.64 23.21
CA ILE A 86 12.93 3.57 22.96
C ILE A 86 13.09 4.57 24.11
N GLU A 87 12.01 5.17 24.60
CA GLU A 87 12.06 6.08 25.74
C GLU A 87 12.60 5.38 26.99
N ARG A 88 12.08 4.19 27.30
CA ARG A 88 12.53 3.39 28.42
C ARG A 88 14.00 3.02 28.32
N ASP A 89 14.44 2.58 27.14
CA ASP A 89 15.84 2.17 26.94
C ASP A 89 16.79 3.37 26.88
N SER A 90 16.32 4.54 26.41
CA SER A 90 17.04 5.81 26.52
C SER A 90 17.27 6.23 27.98
N GLU A 91 16.25 6.10 28.83
CA GLU A 91 16.38 6.39 30.27
C GLU A 91 17.31 5.38 30.97
N ARG A 92 17.23 4.11 30.59
CA ARG A 92 18.18 3.08 31.11
C ARG A 92 19.61 3.40 30.72
N LEU A 93 19.86 3.85 29.51
CA LEU A 93 21.22 4.22 29.07
C LEU A 93 21.80 5.36 29.91
N LYS A 94 20.98 6.37 30.27
CA LYS A 94 21.41 7.49 31.11
C LYS A 94 21.81 7.06 32.51
N SER A 95 21.19 6.03 33.07
CA SER A 95 21.44 5.50 34.41
C SER A 95 22.27 4.21 34.42
N CYS A 96 22.75 3.76 33.28
CA CYS A 96 23.42 2.49 33.09
C CYS A 96 24.83 2.50 33.71
N HIS A 97 25.24 1.38 34.30
CA HIS A 97 26.62 1.20 34.78
C HIS A 97 27.57 1.11 33.59
N ARG A 98 28.79 1.63 33.72
CA ARG A 98 29.82 1.61 32.67
C ARG A 98 30.01 0.24 32.00
N LEU A 99 29.91 -0.84 32.78
CA LEU A 99 30.05 -2.21 32.28
C LEU A 99 28.90 -2.67 31.37
N ASP A 100 27.72 -2.06 31.49
CA ASP A 100 26.52 -2.45 30.77
C ASP A 100 26.15 -1.44 29.66
N GLU A 101 26.91 -0.35 29.55
CA GLU A 101 26.63 0.76 28.61
C GLU A 101 26.50 0.28 27.17
N ARG A 102 27.43 -0.56 26.71
CA ARG A 102 27.41 -1.11 25.36
C ARG A 102 26.16 -1.97 25.10
N SER A 103 25.74 -2.77 26.06
CA SER A 103 24.53 -3.59 25.95
C SER A 103 23.27 -2.72 25.90
N CYS A 104 23.23 -1.63 26.67
CA CYS A 104 22.13 -0.67 26.65
C CYS A 104 22.08 0.09 25.31
N GLU A 105 23.21 0.50 24.77
CA GLU A 105 23.31 1.13 23.46
C GLU A 105 22.86 0.20 22.33
N ASP A 106 23.32 -1.04 22.33
CA ASP A 106 22.94 -2.04 21.31
C ASP A 106 21.42 -2.27 21.30
N ARG A 107 20.80 -2.36 22.48
CA ARG A 107 19.34 -2.51 22.60
C ARG A 107 18.61 -1.29 22.09
N LEU A 108 19.06 -0.09 22.43
CA LEU A 108 18.47 1.15 21.94
C LEU A 108 18.58 1.25 20.42
N HIS A 109 19.75 0.95 19.85
CA HIS A 109 19.95 0.94 18.40
C HIS A 109 19.04 -0.06 17.69
N GLU A 110 18.84 -1.24 18.26
CA GLU A 110 17.94 -2.26 17.74
C GLU A 110 16.47 -1.76 17.72
N ASP A 111 16.01 -1.14 18.81
CA ASP A 111 14.65 -0.61 18.91
C ASP A 111 14.43 0.56 17.94
N VAL A 112 15.41 1.44 17.77
CA VAL A 112 15.36 2.51 16.76
C VAL A 112 15.28 1.96 15.34
N ALA A 113 16.07 0.92 15.03
CA ALA A 113 16.03 0.28 13.71
C ALA A 113 14.67 -0.37 13.44
N LYS A 114 14.08 -1.04 14.43
CA LYS A 114 12.72 -1.61 14.33
C LYS A 114 11.68 -0.51 14.11
N HIS A 115 11.79 0.59 14.82
CA HIS A 115 10.87 1.74 14.67
C HIS A 115 10.94 2.33 13.27
N THR A 116 12.15 2.53 12.72
CA THR A 116 12.34 3.01 11.35
C THR A 116 11.73 2.06 10.33
N ALA A 117 11.96 0.75 10.46
CA ALA A 117 11.37 -0.26 9.57
C ALA A 117 9.84 -0.26 9.62
N MET A 118 9.24 -0.06 10.80
CA MET A 118 7.78 0.03 10.94
C MET A 118 7.20 1.30 10.31
N TYR A 119 7.93 2.41 10.39
CA TYR A 119 7.53 3.66 9.70
C TYR A 119 7.55 3.51 8.19
N ASP A 120 8.58 2.87 7.65
CA ASP A 120 8.65 2.59 6.20
C ASP A 120 7.50 1.68 5.75
N ALA A 121 7.19 0.65 6.53
CA ALA A 121 6.05 -0.23 6.27
C ALA A 121 4.71 0.53 6.33
N LEU A 122 4.54 1.43 7.30
CA LEU A 122 3.34 2.27 7.41
C LEU A 122 3.16 3.16 6.19
N LYS A 123 4.23 3.77 5.70
CA LYS A 123 4.20 4.61 4.50
C LYS A 123 3.73 3.82 3.27
N ILE A 124 4.28 2.62 3.07
CA ILE A 124 3.89 1.74 1.95
C ILE A 124 2.40 1.42 2.04
N VAL A 125 1.90 1.03 3.20
CA VAL A 125 0.48 0.69 3.40
C VAL A 125 -0.41 1.91 3.19
N SER A 126 -0.03 3.08 3.69
CA SER A 126 -0.77 4.34 3.50
C SER A 126 -0.84 4.74 2.03
N ASP A 127 0.23 4.58 1.27
CA ASP A 127 0.24 4.84 -0.18
C ASP A 127 -0.70 3.88 -0.93
N MET A 128 -0.73 2.61 -0.54
CA MET A 128 -1.68 1.63 -1.10
C MET A 128 -3.13 1.98 -0.77
N VAL A 129 -3.41 2.45 0.44
CA VAL A 129 -4.76 2.91 0.83
C VAL A 129 -5.20 4.09 -0.03
N THR A 130 -4.32 5.06 -0.25
CA THR A 130 -4.61 6.23 -1.09
C THR A 130 -4.92 5.82 -2.54
N GLU A 131 -4.15 4.89 -3.10
CA GLU A 131 -4.41 4.35 -4.43
C GLU A 131 -5.78 3.67 -4.52
N LEU A 132 -6.16 2.89 -3.51
CA LEU A 132 -7.45 2.22 -3.47
C LEU A 132 -8.61 3.18 -3.20
N GLU A 133 -8.39 4.28 -2.49
CA GLU A 133 -9.38 5.35 -2.31
C GLU A 133 -9.75 5.98 -3.64
N TRP A 134 -8.76 6.24 -4.47
CA TRP A 134 -8.99 6.75 -5.82
C TRP A 134 -9.82 5.76 -6.66
N LEU A 135 -9.47 4.47 -6.64
CA LEU A 135 -10.21 3.43 -7.36
C LEU A 135 -11.64 3.24 -6.85
N SER A 136 -11.85 3.34 -5.54
CA SER A 136 -13.18 3.20 -4.94
C SER A 136 -14.10 4.39 -5.24
N SER A 137 -13.53 5.55 -5.57
CA SER A 137 -14.27 6.75 -5.97
C SER A 137 -14.79 6.70 -7.41
N TRP A 138 -14.47 5.69 -8.18
CA TRP A 138 -14.97 5.48 -9.54
C TRP A 138 -16.46 5.12 -9.59
N LYS A 139 -17.09 4.87 -8.46
CA LYS A 139 -18.55 4.77 -8.36
C LYS A 139 -19.15 6.15 -8.54
N ASP A 140 -19.81 6.35 -9.64
CA ASP A 140 -20.67 7.50 -9.84
C ASP A 140 -21.99 7.32 -9.10
#